data_5e9446b8d6542fc0617d15770140d0a0
#
_entry.id   5e9446b8d6542fc0617d15770140d0a0
#
_cell.length_a   1.000
_cell.length_b   1.000
_cell.length_c   1.000
_cell.angle_alpha   90.00
_cell.angle_beta   90.00
_cell.angle_gamma   90.00
#
_symmetry.space_group_name_H-M   'P 1'
#
loop_
_entity.id
_entity.type
_entity.pdbx_description
1 polymer ?
#
loop_
_entity_poly.entity_id
_entity_poly.type
_entity_poly.pdbx_seq_one_letter_code
_entity_poly.pdbx_strand_id
1 'polypeptide(L)'
;MRKGASRDEYVPQHGSRYGTRGTPSRGLADARIRVTKIAAIGMLTLAVIILGITAKTYASERMARSDASTVQTQNKKVTESKATASQTLSTASLKTRLSKADFNDIRSGDTVQTFSLVDDQIPALEDESLAALQDALDQAQELGDAGAVFYDLSSGKGVTYNADAEVYGASSYKALYVLYICESLVETGQVSLDDSLGTYGGYNMGWQTVRDLIEAAVVNSDNDSFIALRAAFDRVGYEDWIVGLGIDYDTALDPMSDFPTYCPRTSAKLWREMSEYLSRDTETSQWLSGLLASTTQSFIRDGIADDQALVRNKAGWISEAGCNATCDAGLIDVGGDTYIMSIMTSMPWSDHSSEVVAAIAKALYDTRAALA
;
A
#
# COMPACT_ATOMS: atom_id res chain seq x y z
N MET A 1 69.29 -14.31 -4.12
CA MET A 1 69.31 -15.52 -3.29
C MET A 1 67.86 -15.88 -3.04
N ARG A 2 67.31 -16.87 -3.77
CA ARG A 2 67.02 -18.28 -3.39
C ARG A 2 66.26 -18.31 -2.05
N LYS A 3 65.08 -18.84 -1.87
CA LYS A 3 64.33 -20.05 -2.32
C LYS A 3 62.94 -19.87 -1.74
N GLY A 4 61.77 -20.35 -2.14
CA GLY A 4 61.42 -21.55 -2.84
C GLY A 4 60.18 -22.15 -2.18
N ALA A 5 59.18 -22.35 -2.96
CA ALA A 5 58.19 -23.41 -3.02
C ALA A 5 57.52 -23.96 -1.72
N SER A 6 56.20 -24.12 -1.66
CA SER A 6 55.60 -25.39 -2.08
C SER A 6 54.09 -25.30 -2.18
N ARG A 7 53.56 -25.85 -3.26
CA ARG A 7 52.15 -26.25 -3.47
C ARG A 7 51.91 -27.54 -2.69
N ASP A 8 50.77 -27.63 -2.02
CA ASP A 8 50.17 -28.93 -1.65
C ASP A 8 48.85 -29.09 -2.35
N GLU A 9 48.81 -30.05 -3.23
CA GLU A 9 47.68 -30.60 -3.97
C GLU A 9 46.77 -31.40 -3.02
N TYR A 10 45.47 -31.11 -3.03
CA TYR A 10 44.48 -31.92 -2.34
C TYR A 10 43.76 -32.81 -3.35
N VAL A 11 43.92 -34.13 -3.21
CA VAL A 11 43.27 -35.19 -4.00
C VAL A 11 42.03 -35.69 -3.23
N PRO A 12 40.84 -35.78 -3.84
CA PRO A 12 39.70 -36.42 -3.18
C PRO A 12 39.68 -37.91 -3.41
N GLN A 13 39.57 -38.69 -2.34
CA GLN A 13 39.37 -40.12 -2.40
C GLN A 13 37.88 -40.46 -2.59
N HIS A 14 37.61 -41.26 -3.60
CA HIS A 14 36.36 -42.01 -3.83
C HIS A 14 36.21 -43.15 -2.81
N GLY A 15 35.03 -43.20 -2.17
CA GLY A 15 34.58 -44.32 -1.33
C GLY A 15 33.17 -44.73 -1.70
N SER A 16 33.08 -45.74 -2.58
CA SER A 16 31.86 -46.48 -2.92
C SER A 16 31.41 -47.33 -1.74
N ARG A 17 30.13 -47.29 -1.34
CA ARG A 17 29.45 -48.39 -0.69
C ARG A 17 28.00 -48.52 -1.15
N TYR A 18 27.71 -49.64 -1.76
CA TYR A 18 26.41 -50.20 -2.10
C TYR A 18 25.59 -50.45 -0.83
N GLY A 19 24.34 -50.00 -0.80
CA GLY A 19 23.34 -50.35 0.23
C GLY A 19 21.99 -50.61 -0.44
N THR A 20 21.53 -51.82 -0.24
CA THR A 20 20.38 -52.54 -0.78
C THR A 20 19.05 -51.81 -0.84
N ARG A 21 18.36 -51.98 -1.99
CA ARG A 21 16.97 -51.58 -2.25
C ARG A 21 16.00 -52.38 -1.38
N GLY A 22 15.24 -51.67 -0.55
CA GLY A 22 13.99 -52.19 0.01
C GLY A 22 12.81 -51.54 -0.76
N THR A 23 12.00 -52.38 -1.38
CA THR A 23 10.78 -51.99 -2.07
C THR A 23 9.69 -51.61 -1.06
N PRO A 24 9.06 -50.43 -1.14
CA PRO A 24 7.91 -50.14 -0.31
C PRO A 24 6.65 -50.85 -0.85
N SER A 25 5.88 -51.46 0.01
CA SER A 25 4.65 -52.20 -0.26
C SER A 25 3.59 -51.26 -0.84
N ARG A 26 3.00 -51.66 -1.99
CA ARG A 26 1.93 -50.94 -2.71
C ARG A 26 0.64 -50.64 -1.93
N GLY A 27 0.46 -51.20 -0.76
CA GLY A 27 -0.80 -51.11 -0.01
C GLY A 27 -1.04 -49.78 0.74
N LEU A 28 0.01 -49.03 1.12
CA LEU A 28 -0.11 -47.81 1.91
C LEU A 28 -0.34 -46.53 1.05
N ALA A 29 0.09 -46.55 -0.22
CA ALA A 29 -0.11 -45.43 -1.14
C ALA A 29 -1.57 -45.30 -1.59
N ASP A 30 -2.26 -46.45 -1.84
CA ASP A 30 -3.66 -46.43 -2.28
C ASP A 30 -4.64 -46.01 -1.18
N ALA A 31 -4.34 -46.30 0.10
CA ALA A 31 -5.16 -45.84 1.23
C ALA A 31 -5.09 -44.30 1.41
N ARG A 32 -3.92 -43.69 1.26
CA ARG A 32 -3.75 -42.23 1.37
C ARG A 32 -4.46 -41.45 0.23
N ILE A 33 -4.42 -41.98 -0.98
CA ILE A 33 -5.09 -41.37 -2.14
C ILE A 33 -6.62 -41.42 -2.01
N ARG A 34 -7.18 -42.48 -1.40
CA ARG A 34 -8.63 -42.57 -1.17
C ARG A 34 -9.12 -41.61 -0.09
N VAL A 35 -8.37 -41.43 1.00
CA VAL A 35 -8.72 -40.51 2.10
C VAL A 35 -8.67 -39.05 1.63
N THR A 36 -7.66 -38.68 0.84
CA THR A 36 -7.55 -37.30 0.29
C THR A 36 -8.66 -36.98 -0.69
N LYS A 37 -9.08 -37.95 -1.52
CA LYS A 37 -10.21 -37.73 -2.47
C LYS A 37 -11.55 -37.59 -1.76
N ILE A 38 -11.80 -38.32 -0.69
CA ILE A 38 -13.05 -38.23 0.10
C ILE A 38 -13.10 -36.89 0.85
N ALA A 39 -11.99 -36.43 1.42
CA ALA A 39 -11.90 -35.12 2.08
C ALA A 39 -12.11 -33.95 1.10
N ALA A 40 -11.55 -34.02 -0.12
CA ALA A 40 -11.73 -33.00 -1.13
C ALA A 40 -13.18 -32.92 -1.64
N ILE A 41 -13.86 -34.04 -1.81
CA ILE A 41 -15.28 -34.07 -2.22
C ILE A 41 -16.18 -33.52 -1.09
N GLY A 42 -15.88 -33.82 0.18
CA GLY A 42 -16.63 -33.31 1.32
C GLY A 42 -16.51 -31.79 1.48
N MET A 43 -15.35 -31.20 1.22
CA MET A 43 -15.15 -29.75 1.26
C MET A 43 -15.85 -29.05 0.09
N LEU A 44 -15.86 -29.63 -1.09
CA LEU A 44 -16.53 -29.04 -2.26
C LEU A 44 -18.05 -29.01 -2.09
N THR A 45 -18.65 -30.07 -1.50
CA THR A 45 -20.09 -30.12 -1.22
C THR A 45 -20.49 -29.12 -0.13
N LEU A 46 -19.67 -28.92 0.89
CA LEU A 46 -19.92 -27.94 1.94
C LEU A 46 -19.88 -26.51 1.41
N ALA A 47 -18.93 -26.19 0.53
CA ALA A 47 -18.80 -24.89 -0.10
C ALA A 47 -20.03 -24.55 -1.00
N VAL A 48 -20.55 -25.51 -1.74
CA VAL A 48 -21.75 -25.33 -2.58
C VAL A 48 -23.01 -25.11 -1.75
N ILE A 49 -23.13 -25.79 -0.58
CA ILE A 49 -24.26 -25.60 0.33
C ILE A 49 -24.20 -24.20 0.98
N ILE A 50 -23.01 -23.74 1.40
CA ILE A 50 -22.84 -22.40 1.99
C ILE A 50 -23.16 -21.31 0.96
N LEU A 51 -22.70 -21.44 -0.30
CA LEU A 51 -23.02 -20.51 -1.37
C LEU A 51 -24.51 -20.49 -1.71
N GLY A 52 -25.19 -21.63 -1.64
CA GLY A 52 -26.64 -21.72 -1.86
C GLY A 52 -27.49 -21.05 -0.76
N ILE A 53 -27.02 -21.10 0.49
CA ILE A 53 -27.71 -20.49 1.64
C ILE A 53 -27.52 -18.98 1.61
N THR A 54 -26.32 -18.46 1.32
CA THR A 54 -26.05 -17.02 1.23
C THR A 54 -26.78 -16.35 0.08
N ALA A 55 -26.90 -17.02 -1.07
CA ALA A 55 -27.66 -16.49 -2.22
C ALA A 55 -29.17 -16.39 -1.90
N LYS A 56 -29.71 -17.31 -1.11
CA LYS A 56 -31.14 -17.34 -0.75
C LYS A 56 -31.50 -16.27 0.28
N THR A 57 -30.62 -16.01 1.24
CA THR A 57 -30.81 -14.92 2.21
C THR A 57 -30.71 -13.55 1.55
N TYR A 58 -29.78 -13.33 0.61
CA TYR A 58 -29.62 -12.07 -0.10
C TYR A 58 -30.82 -11.73 -1.01
N ALA A 59 -31.43 -12.73 -1.64
CA ALA A 59 -32.63 -12.56 -2.45
C ALA A 59 -33.88 -12.24 -1.61
N SER A 60 -33.99 -12.80 -0.40
CA SER A 60 -35.11 -12.57 0.52
C SER A 60 -35.08 -11.15 1.11
N GLU A 61 -33.92 -10.62 1.45
CA GLU A 61 -33.77 -9.25 1.97
C GLU A 61 -34.03 -8.15 0.92
N ARG A 62 -33.75 -8.45 -0.36
CA ARG A 62 -33.98 -7.52 -1.46
C ARG A 62 -35.48 -7.35 -1.79
N MET A 63 -36.30 -8.39 -1.59
CA MET A 63 -37.75 -8.32 -1.78
C MET A 63 -38.47 -7.59 -0.63
N ALA A 64 -37.97 -7.69 0.61
CA ALA A 64 -38.57 -7.03 1.77
C ALA A 64 -38.36 -5.49 1.78
N ARG A 65 -37.37 -4.95 1.04
CA ARG A 65 -37.11 -3.50 0.92
C ARG A 65 -37.89 -2.80 -0.18
N SER A 66 -38.52 -3.56 -1.08
CA SER A 66 -39.30 -3.01 -2.22
C SER A 66 -40.68 -2.51 -1.85
N ASP A 67 -41.28 -2.98 -0.75
CA ASP A 67 -42.68 -2.72 -0.43
C ASP A 67 -42.91 -1.61 0.62
N ALA A 68 -41.86 -0.96 1.13
CA ALA A 68 -41.97 0.08 2.17
C ALA A 68 -41.88 1.53 1.65
N SER A 69 -41.85 1.79 0.34
CA SER A 69 -41.51 3.11 -0.21
C SER A 69 -42.60 3.79 -1.03
N THR A 70 -43.91 3.57 -0.72
CA THR A 70 -44.95 4.23 -1.52
C THR A 70 -46.07 4.89 -0.70
N VAL A 71 -45.76 5.51 0.44
CA VAL A 71 -46.72 6.49 1.07
C VAL A 71 -45.92 7.49 1.88
N GLN A 72 -45.48 8.59 1.30
CA GLN A 72 -45.27 9.92 1.94
C GLN A 72 -44.55 10.90 1.00
N THR A 73 -45.18 11.28 -0.08
CA THR A 73 -44.65 12.34 -0.92
C THR A 73 -45.77 13.30 -1.32
N GLN A 74 -46.02 14.32 -0.55
CA GLN A 74 -46.67 15.53 -1.10
C GLN A 74 -46.56 16.85 -0.29
N ASN A 75 -45.85 16.96 0.85
CA ASN A 75 -45.83 18.22 1.60
C ASN A 75 -44.44 18.79 1.96
N LYS A 76 -43.39 18.54 1.17
CA LYS A 76 -42.03 19.02 1.47
C LYS A 76 -41.32 19.78 0.34
N LYS A 77 -42.05 20.25 -0.65
CA LYS A 77 -41.46 20.74 -1.91
C LYS A 77 -40.99 22.21 -1.97
N VAL A 78 -41.17 23.02 -0.93
CA VAL A 78 -40.82 24.47 -0.98
C VAL A 78 -39.65 24.87 -0.08
N THR A 79 -39.27 24.05 0.92
CA THR A 79 -38.17 24.36 1.84
C THR A 79 -36.84 23.70 1.41
N GLU A 80 -36.91 22.61 0.63
CA GLU A 80 -35.72 21.85 0.17
C GLU A 80 -34.96 22.54 -0.96
N SER A 81 -35.60 23.37 -1.78
CA SER A 81 -34.91 24.02 -2.94
C SER A 81 -33.84 25.05 -2.55
N LYS A 82 -33.98 25.75 -1.41
CA LYS A 82 -32.98 26.74 -0.98
C LYS A 82 -31.82 26.09 -0.20
N ALA A 83 -32.08 25.04 0.57
CA ALA A 83 -31.04 24.31 1.30
C ALA A 83 -30.14 23.49 0.33
N THR A 84 -30.74 22.82 -0.67
CA THR A 84 -30.02 22.05 -1.67
C THR A 84 -29.11 22.91 -2.56
N ALA A 85 -29.58 24.12 -2.96
CA ALA A 85 -28.77 25.04 -3.76
C ALA A 85 -27.57 25.61 -2.96
N SER A 86 -27.74 25.88 -1.67
CA SER A 86 -26.66 26.37 -0.80
C SER A 86 -25.62 25.26 -0.52
N GLN A 87 -26.06 24.02 -0.29
CA GLN A 87 -25.18 22.86 -0.12
C GLN A 87 -24.41 22.52 -1.40
N THR A 88 -25.05 22.60 -2.57
CA THR A 88 -24.41 22.33 -3.87
C THR A 88 -23.33 23.35 -4.22
N LEU A 89 -23.57 24.63 -3.89
CA LEU A 89 -22.56 25.70 -4.07
C LEU A 89 -21.39 25.55 -3.09
N SER A 90 -21.65 25.10 -1.87
CA SER A 90 -20.64 24.81 -0.85
C SER A 90 -19.75 23.61 -1.25
N THR A 91 -20.34 22.52 -1.69
CA THR A 91 -19.63 21.31 -2.17
C THR A 91 -18.81 21.57 -3.42
N ALA A 92 -19.32 22.31 -4.40
CA ALA A 92 -18.56 22.69 -5.59
C ALA A 92 -17.37 23.60 -5.24
N SER A 93 -17.54 24.51 -4.29
CA SER A 93 -16.44 25.36 -3.79
C SER A 93 -15.38 24.55 -3.05
N LEU A 94 -15.76 23.58 -2.23
CA LEU A 94 -14.83 22.67 -1.54
C LEU A 94 -14.06 21.83 -2.54
N LYS A 95 -14.74 21.18 -3.49
CA LYS A 95 -14.10 20.40 -4.55
C LYS A 95 -13.07 21.20 -5.35
N THR A 96 -13.36 22.45 -5.66
CA THR A 96 -12.42 23.36 -6.34
C THR A 96 -11.22 23.71 -5.45
N ARG A 97 -11.39 23.84 -4.16
CA ARG A 97 -10.30 24.09 -3.20
C ARG A 97 -9.44 22.84 -3.01
N LEU A 98 -10.05 21.67 -2.86
CA LEU A 98 -9.35 20.39 -2.78
C LEU A 98 -8.46 20.14 -4.02
N SER A 99 -8.94 20.47 -5.21
CA SER A 99 -8.13 20.31 -6.43
C SER A 99 -6.92 21.27 -6.52
N LYS A 100 -6.88 22.32 -5.69
CA LYS A 100 -5.78 23.28 -5.59
C LYS A 100 -4.93 23.10 -4.34
N ALA A 101 -5.26 22.15 -3.48
CA ALA A 101 -4.52 21.86 -2.27
C ALA A 101 -3.07 21.47 -2.64
N ASP A 102 -2.10 22.20 -2.12
CA ASP A 102 -0.69 21.92 -2.33
C ASP A 102 -0.08 21.31 -1.05
N PHE A 103 0.43 20.10 -1.16
CA PHE A 103 1.09 19.42 -0.05
C PHE A 103 2.40 20.10 0.37
N ASN A 104 2.96 21.00 -0.45
CA ASN A 104 4.08 21.84 -0.05
C ASN A 104 3.72 22.82 1.08
N ASP A 105 2.44 23.13 1.25
CA ASP A 105 1.94 24.00 2.32
C ASP A 105 1.80 23.28 3.67
N ILE A 106 1.96 21.94 3.72
CA ILE A 106 1.99 21.20 4.98
C ILE A 106 3.20 21.66 5.79
N ARG A 107 2.98 22.06 7.04
CA ARG A 107 4.07 22.44 7.93
C ARG A 107 4.83 21.20 8.38
N SER A 108 6.13 21.37 8.59
CA SER A 108 7.02 20.34 9.16
C SER A 108 7.58 20.84 10.47
N GLY A 109 7.62 19.98 11.48
CA GLY A 109 8.16 20.26 12.81
C GLY A 109 8.15 19.02 13.68
N ASP A 110 8.91 19.06 14.77
CA ASP A 110 9.14 17.99 15.73
C ASP A 110 8.03 17.82 16.79
N THR A 111 6.91 18.45 16.56
CA THR A 111 5.68 18.30 17.37
C THR A 111 4.50 18.02 16.46
N VAL A 112 3.53 17.26 16.96
CA VAL A 112 2.28 17.01 16.26
C VAL A 112 1.56 18.32 15.96
N GLN A 113 1.21 18.54 14.69
CA GLN A 113 0.49 19.70 14.22
C GLN A 113 -0.70 19.26 13.38
N THR A 114 -1.79 20.04 13.45
CA THR A 114 -2.91 19.92 12.53
C THR A 114 -2.84 21.00 11.46
N PHE A 115 -3.43 20.74 10.31
CA PHE A 115 -3.44 21.68 9.19
C PHE A 115 -4.73 21.57 8.36
N SER A 116 -5.00 22.62 7.56
CA SER A 116 -5.97 22.60 6.48
C SER A 116 -5.30 23.15 5.22
N LEU A 117 -5.48 22.48 4.08
CA LEU A 117 -5.00 22.93 2.77
C LEU A 117 -6.08 23.65 1.95
N VAL A 118 -7.27 23.82 2.51
CA VAL A 118 -8.44 24.35 1.80
C VAL A 118 -9.00 25.63 2.41
N ASP A 119 -8.79 25.87 3.70
CA ASP A 119 -9.28 27.01 4.42
C ASP A 119 -8.46 27.28 5.69
N ASP A 120 -8.85 28.31 6.48
CA ASP A 120 -8.18 28.68 7.72
C ASP A 120 -8.73 27.91 8.95
N GLN A 121 -9.58 26.89 8.73
CA GLN A 121 -10.18 26.12 9.82
C GLN A 121 -9.27 24.94 10.19
N ILE A 122 -8.30 25.20 11.05
CA ILE A 122 -7.38 24.20 11.53
C ILE A 122 -8.09 23.26 12.51
N PRO A 123 -8.06 21.94 12.33
CA PRO A 123 -8.65 20.97 13.26
C PRO A 123 -8.03 21.08 14.64
N ALA A 124 -8.82 20.85 15.68
CA ALA A 124 -8.34 20.71 17.05
C ALA A 124 -8.46 19.24 17.47
N LEU A 125 -7.35 18.64 17.86
CA LEU A 125 -7.36 17.31 18.46
C LEU A 125 -7.70 17.41 19.95
N GLU A 126 -8.36 16.39 20.48
CA GLU A 126 -8.52 16.24 21.93
C GLU A 126 -7.16 16.00 22.58
N ASP A 127 -6.95 16.52 23.78
CA ASP A 127 -5.68 16.45 24.51
C ASP A 127 -5.17 15.00 24.67
N GLU A 128 -6.08 14.04 24.88
CA GLU A 128 -5.75 12.61 25.00
C GLU A 128 -5.24 12.03 23.67
N SER A 129 -5.90 12.35 22.56
CA SER A 129 -5.50 11.90 21.23
C SER A 129 -4.15 12.53 20.82
N LEU A 130 -3.96 13.81 21.11
CA LEU A 130 -2.72 14.52 20.86
C LEU A 130 -1.56 13.90 21.65
N ALA A 131 -1.75 13.65 22.95
CA ALA A 131 -0.74 13.04 23.79
C ALA A 131 -0.39 11.63 23.34
N ALA A 132 -1.39 10.79 23.04
CA ALA A 132 -1.16 9.42 22.59
C ALA A 132 -0.37 9.37 21.26
N LEU A 133 -0.68 10.28 20.32
CA LEU A 133 0.04 10.37 19.06
C LEU A 133 1.47 10.89 19.25
N GLN A 134 1.68 11.93 20.09
CA GLN A 134 3.00 12.46 20.39
C GLN A 134 3.87 11.38 21.05
N ASP A 135 3.35 10.68 22.06
CA ASP A 135 4.06 9.60 22.77
C ASP A 135 4.48 8.47 21.80
N ALA A 136 3.63 8.09 20.85
CA ALA A 136 3.97 7.05 19.86
C ALA A 136 5.08 7.53 18.89
N LEU A 137 5.05 8.80 18.48
CA LEU A 137 6.05 9.39 17.60
C LEU A 137 7.38 9.60 18.33
N ASP A 138 7.34 10.01 19.60
CA ASP A 138 8.54 10.16 20.43
C ASP A 138 9.25 8.82 20.63
N GLN A 139 8.50 7.72 20.80
CA GLN A 139 9.07 6.37 20.85
C GLN A 139 9.78 6.00 19.54
N ALA A 140 9.20 6.36 18.39
CA ALA A 140 9.86 6.13 17.11
C ALA A 140 11.14 6.99 16.98
N GLN A 141 11.09 8.24 17.43
CA GLN A 141 12.22 9.18 17.37
C GLN A 141 13.39 8.75 18.27
N GLU A 142 13.14 8.03 19.37
CA GLU A 142 14.18 7.43 20.19
C GLU A 142 14.96 6.30 19.47
N LEU A 143 14.33 5.66 18.49
CA LEU A 143 14.90 4.53 17.74
C LEU A 143 15.48 4.93 16.37
N GLY A 144 15.08 6.08 15.83
CA GLY A 144 15.50 6.61 14.54
C GLY A 144 14.68 7.85 14.17
N ASP A 145 15.03 8.51 13.06
CA ASP A 145 14.22 9.61 12.55
C ASP A 145 12.80 9.11 12.21
N ALA A 146 11.81 9.91 12.53
CA ALA A 146 10.41 9.60 12.25
C ALA A 146 9.67 10.82 11.70
N GLY A 147 8.75 10.58 10.78
CA GLY A 147 7.83 11.57 10.27
C GLY A 147 6.52 10.95 9.82
N ALA A 148 5.44 11.73 9.85
CA ALA A 148 4.12 11.27 9.47
C ALA A 148 3.26 12.38 8.84
N VAL A 149 2.40 11.97 7.90
CA VAL A 149 1.30 12.76 7.35
C VAL A 149 0.05 11.90 7.34
N PHE A 150 -1.02 12.42 7.92
CA PHE A 150 -2.36 11.86 7.83
C PHE A 150 -3.31 12.92 7.30
N TYR A 151 -4.00 12.65 6.20
CA TYR A 151 -4.76 13.64 5.45
C TYR A 151 -6.10 13.08 4.98
N ASP A 152 -7.16 13.82 5.25
CA ASP A 152 -8.52 13.52 4.77
C ASP A 152 -8.73 14.17 3.39
N LEU A 153 -8.89 13.34 2.36
CA LEU A 153 -9.15 13.79 0.98
C LEU A 153 -10.52 14.47 0.83
N SER A 154 -11.45 14.24 1.73
CA SER A 154 -12.80 14.79 1.67
C SER A 154 -12.87 16.21 2.25
N SER A 155 -12.21 16.46 3.37
CA SER A 155 -12.21 17.76 4.06
C SER A 155 -11.03 18.67 3.70
N GLY A 156 -9.92 18.07 3.24
CA GLY A 156 -8.68 18.81 2.98
C GLY A 156 -7.88 19.15 4.24
N LYS A 157 -8.15 18.45 5.34
CA LYS A 157 -7.51 18.66 6.64
C LYS A 157 -6.63 17.49 7.01
N GLY A 158 -5.70 17.70 7.93
CA GLY A 158 -4.78 16.62 8.32
C GLY A 158 -4.01 16.86 9.59
N VAL A 159 -3.20 15.86 9.91
CA VAL A 159 -2.23 15.84 11.01
C VAL A 159 -0.86 15.58 10.41
N THR A 160 0.15 16.24 10.94
CA THR A 160 1.55 16.09 10.49
C THR A 160 2.51 16.09 11.67
N TYR A 161 3.59 15.38 11.48
CA TYR A 161 4.78 15.39 12.33
C TYR A 161 5.99 15.20 11.42
N ASN A 162 6.96 16.09 11.50
CA ASN A 162 8.24 15.98 10.78
C ASN A 162 8.05 15.59 9.29
N ALA A 163 7.13 16.29 8.58
CA ALA A 163 6.71 15.94 7.21
C ALA A 163 7.88 15.88 6.22
N ASP A 164 9.00 16.53 6.53
CA ASP A 164 10.21 16.60 5.70
C ASP A 164 11.35 15.71 6.21
N ALA A 165 11.08 14.80 7.17
CA ALA A 165 12.06 13.81 7.62
C ALA A 165 12.45 12.90 6.46
N GLU A 166 13.68 12.99 5.98
CA GLU A 166 14.17 12.14 4.90
C GLU A 166 14.56 10.76 5.42
N VAL A 167 13.92 9.74 4.90
CA VAL A 167 14.08 8.35 5.32
C VAL A 167 14.26 7.46 4.10
N TYR A 168 15.13 6.48 4.20
CA TYR A 168 15.22 5.41 3.21
C TYR A 168 13.89 4.67 3.10
N GLY A 169 13.25 4.77 1.95
CA GLY A 169 11.87 4.27 1.79
C GLY A 169 11.74 2.76 1.73
N ALA A 170 12.84 2.04 1.49
CA ALA A 170 12.82 0.60 1.26
C ALA A 170 11.71 0.21 0.27
N SER A 171 10.98 -0.86 0.55
CA SER A 171 9.92 -1.36 -0.32
C SER A 171 8.64 -0.51 -0.36
N SER A 172 8.50 0.53 0.47
CA SER A 172 7.31 1.39 0.44
C SER A 172 7.18 2.15 -0.89
N TYR A 173 8.30 2.38 -1.57
CA TYR A 173 8.33 3.05 -2.87
C TYR A 173 7.81 2.19 -4.04
N LYS A 174 7.76 0.88 -3.92
CA LYS A 174 7.38 -0.04 -5.01
C LYS A 174 6.00 0.26 -5.58
N ALA A 175 5.02 0.49 -4.72
CA ALA A 175 3.66 0.83 -5.16
C ALA A 175 3.61 2.14 -5.93
N LEU A 176 4.40 3.13 -5.50
CA LEU A 176 4.44 4.46 -6.11
C LEU A 176 5.09 4.42 -7.49
N TYR A 177 6.12 3.60 -7.67
CA TYR A 177 6.72 3.35 -8.97
C TYR A 177 5.78 2.54 -9.90
N VAL A 178 5.06 1.56 -9.36
CA VAL A 178 4.06 0.80 -10.12
C VAL A 178 2.90 1.69 -10.56
N LEU A 179 2.52 2.70 -9.78
CA LEU A 179 1.55 3.72 -10.21
C LEU A 179 1.98 4.36 -11.53
N TYR A 180 3.25 4.81 -11.64
CA TYR A 180 3.80 5.34 -12.88
C TYR A 180 3.63 4.36 -14.06
N ILE A 181 4.00 3.10 -13.87
CA ILE A 181 3.88 2.09 -14.94
C ILE A 181 2.41 1.96 -15.36
N CYS A 182 1.49 1.80 -14.41
CA CYS A 182 0.07 1.63 -14.71
C CYS A 182 -0.51 2.87 -15.38
N GLU A 183 -0.30 4.05 -14.80
CA GLU A 183 -0.89 5.31 -15.26
C GLU A 183 -0.32 5.80 -16.58
N SER A 184 1.01 5.82 -16.69
CA SER A 184 1.69 6.47 -17.81
C SER A 184 2.03 5.53 -18.96
N LEU A 185 2.20 4.23 -18.70
CA LEU A 185 2.61 3.29 -19.73
C LEU A 185 1.49 2.33 -20.13
N VAL A 186 0.77 1.77 -19.16
CA VAL A 186 -0.29 0.77 -19.45
C VAL A 186 -1.55 1.46 -19.97
N GLU A 187 -2.06 2.48 -19.27
CA GLU A 187 -3.28 3.21 -19.69
C GLU A 187 -3.11 3.93 -21.02
N THR A 188 -1.89 4.30 -21.38
CA THR A 188 -1.58 4.93 -22.68
C THR A 188 -1.32 3.92 -23.80
N GLY A 189 -1.35 2.61 -23.49
CA GLY A 189 -1.11 1.53 -24.44
C GLY A 189 0.36 1.38 -24.88
N GLN A 190 1.31 2.01 -24.18
CA GLN A 190 2.74 1.84 -24.46
C GLN A 190 3.25 0.49 -23.94
N VAL A 191 2.65 -0.02 -22.88
CA VAL A 191 2.97 -1.29 -22.24
C VAL A 191 1.70 -2.11 -22.07
N SER A 192 1.78 -3.42 -22.41
CA SER A 192 0.74 -4.40 -22.09
C SER A 192 1.14 -5.18 -20.84
N LEU A 193 0.22 -5.32 -19.90
CA LEU A 193 0.45 -6.14 -18.70
C LEU A 193 0.75 -7.61 -19.04
N ASP A 194 0.19 -8.12 -20.14
CA ASP A 194 0.31 -9.52 -20.52
C ASP A 194 1.53 -9.82 -21.40
N ASP A 195 2.27 -8.79 -21.82
CA ASP A 195 3.53 -8.96 -22.53
C ASP A 195 4.66 -9.37 -21.58
N SER A 196 5.62 -10.14 -22.10
CA SER A 196 6.84 -10.42 -21.36
C SER A 196 7.71 -9.17 -21.23
N LEU A 197 8.39 -9.00 -20.10
CA LEU A 197 9.26 -7.84 -19.86
C LEU A 197 10.37 -7.73 -20.93
N GLY A 198 10.80 -8.85 -21.50
CA GLY A 198 11.78 -8.89 -22.61
C GLY A 198 11.34 -8.11 -23.84
N THR A 199 10.04 -7.94 -24.09
CA THR A 199 9.48 -7.09 -25.15
C THR A 199 9.93 -5.65 -25.00
N TYR A 200 10.16 -5.19 -23.78
CA TYR A 200 10.57 -3.83 -23.42
C TYR A 200 12.05 -3.71 -23.05
N GLY A 201 12.86 -4.72 -23.43
CA GLY A 201 14.31 -4.71 -23.21
C GLY A 201 14.76 -5.18 -21.82
N GLY A 202 13.88 -5.78 -21.04
CA GLY A 202 14.23 -6.38 -19.75
C GLY A 202 15.15 -7.59 -19.93
N TYR A 203 16.34 -7.55 -19.32
CA TYR A 203 17.32 -8.66 -19.38
C TYR A 203 17.06 -9.68 -18.26
N ASN A 204 16.90 -9.21 -17.04
CA ASN A 204 16.56 -10.04 -15.90
C ASN A 204 15.05 -10.29 -15.91
N MET A 205 14.65 -11.55 -15.66
CA MET A 205 13.22 -11.92 -15.60
C MET A 205 12.42 -11.60 -16.88
N GLY A 206 13.11 -11.38 -18.01
CA GLY A 206 12.50 -10.96 -19.28
C GLY A 206 11.47 -11.92 -19.88
N TRP A 207 11.38 -13.15 -19.37
CA TRP A 207 10.39 -14.16 -19.74
C TRP A 207 9.08 -14.05 -18.94
N GLN A 208 9.07 -13.31 -17.81
CA GLN A 208 7.86 -13.06 -17.01
C GLN A 208 7.06 -11.92 -17.62
N THR A 209 5.74 -11.94 -17.37
CA THR A 209 4.89 -10.85 -17.82
C THR A 209 5.06 -9.62 -16.92
N VAL A 210 4.78 -8.44 -17.45
CA VAL A 210 4.75 -7.19 -16.65
C VAL A 210 3.78 -7.34 -15.48
N ARG A 211 2.65 -8.01 -15.71
CA ARG A 211 1.63 -8.32 -14.69
C ARG A 211 2.21 -9.12 -13.53
N ASP A 212 2.87 -10.24 -13.81
CA ASP A 212 3.45 -11.12 -12.77
C ASP A 212 4.50 -10.39 -11.93
N LEU A 213 5.32 -9.55 -12.56
CA LEU A 213 6.36 -8.78 -11.90
C LEU A 213 5.77 -7.67 -11.00
N ILE A 214 4.73 -6.97 -11.47
CA ILE A 214 4.03 -5.97 -10.66
C ILE A 214 3.36 -6.64 -9.46
N GLU A 215 2.66 -7.75 -9.66
CA GLU A 215 2.02 -8.49 -8.58
C GLU A 215 3.03 -8.95 -7.53
N ALA A 216 4.16 -9.55 -7.95
CA ALA A 216 5.22 -9.98 -7.05
C ALA A 216 5.83 -8.79 -6.27
N ALA A 217 6.12 -7.69 -6.96
CA ALA A 217 6.70 -6.49 -6.34
C ALA A 217 5.76 -5.83 -5.32
N VAL A 218 4.46 -5.73 -5.62
CA VAL A 218 3.48 -5.05 -4.76
C VAL A 218 3.04 -5.96 -3.62
N VAL A 219 2.56 -7.17 -3.93
CA VAL A 219 1.94 -8.07 -2.93
C VAL A 219 2.99 -8.71 -2.04
N ASN A 220 4.03 -9.31 -2.65
CA ASN A 220 5.06 -10.08 -1.93
C ASN A 220 6.30 -9.24 -1.61
N SER A 221 6.33 -7.98 -2.05
CA SER A 221 7.49 -7.09 -1.88
C SER A 221 8.78 -7.63 -2.53
N ASP A 222 8.65 -8.40 -3.64
CA ASP A 222 9.79 -9.01 -4.32
C ASP A 222 10.72 -7.96 -4.92
N ASN A 223 12.01 -8.04 -4.56
CA ASN A 223 13.02 -7.06 -4.98
C ASN A 223 13.47 -7.30 -6.42
N ASP A 224 13.64 -8.56 -6.82
CA ASP A 224 14.13 -8.88 -8.15
C ASP A 224 13.14 -8.44 -9.22
N SER A 225 11.86 -8.67 -8.98
CA SER A 225 10.77 -8.19 -9.84
C SER A 225 10.75 -6.66 -9.94
N PHE A 226 10.90 -5.95 -8.82
CA PHE A 226 10.92 -4.50 -8.80
C PHE A 226 12.13 -3.92 -9.55
N ILE A 227 13.34 -4.44 -9.30
CA ILE A 227 14.57 -4.04 -9.98
C ILE A 227 14.48 -4.30 -11.49
N ALA A 228 13.87 -5.43 -11.90
CA ALA A 228 13.66 -5.74 -13.31
C ALA A 228 12.70 -4.73 -13.98
N LEU A 229 11.61 -4.33 -13.31
CA LEU A 229 10.69 -3.30 -13.79
C LEU A 229 11.40 -1.94 -13.93
N ARG A 230 12.20 -1.53 -12.94
CA ARG A 230 12.98 -0.30 -13.00
C ARG A 230 13.98 -0.31 -14.14
N ALA A 231 14.73 -1.40 -14.32
CA ALA A 231 15.69 -1.53 -15.40
C ALA A 231 15.05 -1.41 -16.80
N ALA A 232 13.77 -1.82 -16.95
CA ALA A 232 13.03 -1.72 -18.20
C ALA A 232 12.43 -0.32 -18.42
N PHE A 233 11.93 0.34 -17.36
CA PHE A 233 11.02 1.48 -17.51
C PHE A 233 11.54 2.81 -16.97
N ASP A 234 12.62 2.87 -16.17
CA ASP A 234 13.14 4.14 -15.62
C ASP A 234 13.41 5.21 -16.69
N ARG A 235 13.82 4.78 -17.89
CA ARG A 235 14.15 5.68 -18.99
C ARG A 235 12.99 5.97 -19.96
N VAL A 236 11.79 5.56 -19.59
CA VAL A 236 10.60 5.69 -20.45
C VAL A 236 9.65 6.77 -19.90
N GLY A 237 10.19 7.95 -19.55
CA GLY A 237 9.40 9.10 -19.10
C GLY A 237 9.12 9.16 -17.60
N TYR A 238 9.81 8.34 -16.77
CA TYR A 238 9.63 8.38 -15.31
C TYR A 238 10.04 9.73 -14.71
N GLU A 239 11.16 10.32 -15.17
CA GLU A 239 11.60 11.65 -14.77
C GLU A 239 10.53 12.72 -15.05
N ASP A 240 10.02 12.74 -16.28
CA ASP A 240 8.98 13.70 -16.67
C ASP A 240 7.70 13.55 -15.82
N TRP A 241 7.33 12.31 -15.50
CA TRP A 241 6.16 12.02 -14.66
C TRP A 241 6.35 12.54 -13.24
N ILE A 242 7.47 12.22 -12.58
CA ILE A 242 7.78 12.68 -11.22
C ILE A 242 7.85 14.20 -11.13
N VAL A 243 8.56 14.84 -12.06
CA VAL A 243 8.68 16.31 -12.12
C VAL A 243 7.31 16.96 -12.38
N GLY A 244 6.48 16.31 -13.21
CA GLY A 244 5.10 16.74 -13.47
C GLY A 244 4.22 16.76 -12.21
N LEU A 245 4.51 15.92 -11.22
CA LEU A 245 3.86 15.91 -9.90
C LEU A 245 4.45 16.95 -8.92
N GLY A 246 5.44 17.76 -9.37
CA GLY A 246 6.12 18.71 -8.50
C GLY A 246 6.99 18.07 -7.43
N ILE A 247 7.57 16.90 -7.75
CA ILE A 247 8.50 16.16 -6.90
C ILE A 247 9.89 16.28 -7.52
N ASP A 248 10.90 16.51 -6.69
CA ASP A 248 12.29 16.59 -7.13
C ASP A 248 12.75 15.21 -7.64
N TYR A 249 13.28 15.20 -8.86
CA TYR A 249 13.78 13.99 -9.50
C TYR A 249 14.91 13.33 -8.70
N ASP A 250 15.82 14.13 -8.15
CA ASP A 250 16.95 13.61 -7.37
C ASP A 250 16.49 12.90 -6.08
N THR A 251 15.33 13.28 -5.52
CA THR A 251 14.72 12.60 -4.39
C THR A 251 14.08 11.26 -4.78
N ALA A 252 13.50 11.19 -5.97
CA ALA A 252 12.75 10.01 -6.43
C ALA A 252 13.61 9.00 -7.19
N LEU A 253 14.75 9.41 -7.70
CA LEU A 253 15.67 8.60 -8.49
C LEU A 253 17.10 8.83 -8.02
N ASP A 254 17.48 8.24 -6.89
CA ASP A 254 18.90 8.05 -6.63
C ASP A 254 19.45 7.07 -7.68
N PRO A 255 20.30 7.53 -8.61
CA PRO A 255 20.84 6.67 -9.65
C PRO A 255 21.74 5.55 -9.11
N MET A 256 22.11 5.60 -7.84
CA MET A 256 22.94 4.63 -7.13
C MET A 256 22.10 3.65 -6.30
N SER A 257 20.78 3.88 -6.18
CA SER A 257 19.88 3.04 -5.40
C SER A 257 18.59 2.75 -6.15
N ASP A 258 18.16 1.49 -6.11
CA ASP A 258 16.83 1.09 -6.61
C ASP A 258 15.69 1.59 -5.71
N PHE A 259 16.00 2.00 -4.48
CA PHE A 259 15.05 2.44 -3.47
C PHE A 259 15.44 3.83 -2.96
N PRO A 260 14.63 4.87 -3.23
CA PRO A 260 14.98 6.24 -2.89
C PRO A 260 14.85 6.54 -1.39
N THR A 261 15.58 7.57 -0.96
CA THR A 261 15.30 8.30 0.27
C THR A 261 14.27 9.38 -0.04
N TYR A 262 13.21 9.47 0.75
CA TYR A 262 12.16 10.48 0.58
C TYR A 262 11.40 10.70 1.90
N CYS A 263 10.56 11.73 1.95
CA CYS A 263 9.89 12.17 3.16
C CYS A 263 8.38 11.86 3.16
N PRO A 264 7.70 11.91 4.33
CA PRO A 264 6.25 11.71 4.45
C PRO A 264 5.41 12.61 3.53
N ARG A 265 5.83 13.86 3.34
CA ARG A 265 5.18 14.81 2.41
C ARG A 265 5.21 14.29 0.98
N THR A 266 6.36 13.86 0.49
CA THR A 266 6.53 13.30 -0.86
C THR A 266 5.73 12.01 -1.01
N SER A 267 5.77 11.15 0.00
CA SER A 267 4.93 9.95 0.06
C SER A 267 3.45 10.30 -0.05
N ALA A 268 2.96 11.24 0.74
CA ALA A 268 1.56 11.65 0.73
C ALA A 268 1.13 12.26 -0.62
N LYS A 269 2.00 13.03 -1.30
CA LYS A 269 1.74 13.50 -2.67
C LYS A 269 1.52 12.35 -3.64
N LEU A 270 2.38 11.36 -3.61
CA LEU A 270 2.30 10.20 -4.50
C LEU A 270 1.08 9.32 -4.18
N TRP A 271 0.73 9.17 -2.91
CA TRP A 271 -0.50 8.47 -2.52
C TRP A 271 -1.78 9.25 -2.87
N ARG A 272 -1.71 10.58 -2.95
CA ARG A 272 -2.80 11.37 -3.52
C ARG A 272 -2.97 11.06 -5.01
N GLU A 273 -1.90 11.05 -5.79
CA GLU A 273 -1.94 10.65 -7.21
C GLU A 273 -2.47 9.22 -7.36
N MET A 274 -2.02 8.30 -6.50
CA MET A 274 -2.58 6.94 -6.44
C MET A 274 -4.10 6.96 -6.24
N SER A 275 -4.61 7.76 -5.31
CA SER A 275 -6.06 7.90 -5.08
C SER A 275 -6.78 8.44 -6.31
N GLU A 276 -6.22 9.45 -6.98
CA GLU A 276 -6.77 10.01 -8.21
C GLU A 276 -6.78 8.97 -9.35
N TYR A 277 -5.70 8.20 -9.50
CA TYR A 277 -5.63 7.11 -10.46
C TYR A 277 -6.64 5.99 -10.18
N LEU A 278 -6.73 5.51 -8.94
CA LEU A 278 -7.67 4.45 -8.57
C LEU A 278 -9.13 4.88 -8.74
N SER A 279 -9.43 6.18 -8.65
CA SER A 279 -10.78 6.73 -8.86
C SER A 279 -11.25 6.71 -10.33
N ARG A 280 -10.35 6.43 -11.28
CA ARG A 280 -10.70 6.33 -12.72
C ARG A 280 -11.51 5.09 -13.05
N ASP A 281 -11.54 4.11 -12.17
CA ASP A 281 -12.34 2.88 -12.27
C ASP A 281 -12.09 2.08 -13.57
N THR A 282 -10.85 2.12 -14.10
CA THR A 282 -10.40 1.30 -15.21
C THR A 282 -10.08 -0.13 -14.74
N GLU A 283 -10.00 -1.09 -15.66
CA GLU A 283 -9.62 -2.47 -15.34
C GLU A 283 -8.26 -2.53 -14.63
N THR A 284 -7.27 -1.75 -15.10
CA THR A 284 -5.94 -1.69 -14.51
C THR A 284 -5.96 -1.05 -13.13
N SER A 285 -6.72 0.04 -12.94
CA SER A 285 -6.81 0.71 -11.64
C SER A 285 -7.53 -0.16 -10.60
N GLN A 286 -8.58 -0.88 -10.97
CA GLN A 286 -9.26 -1.86 -10.10
C GLN A 286 -8.33 -3.02 -9.72
N TRP A 287 -7.57 -3.55 -10.68
CA TRP A 287 -6.59 -4.59 -10.44
C TRP A 287 -5.49 -4.11 -9.46
N LEU A 288 -4.89 -2.93 -9.69
CA LEU A 288 -3.89 -2.35 -8.78
C LEU A 288 -4.47 -2.12 -7.39
N SER A 289 -5.71 -1.63 -7.28
CA SER A 289 -6.42 -1.48 -6.01
C SER A 289 -6.49 -2.80 -5.24
N GLY A 290 -6.80 -3.90 -5.93
CA GLY A 290 -6.82 -5.25 -5.35
C GLY A 290 -5.45 -5.71 -4.86
N LEU A 291 -4.37 -5.45 -5.59
CA LEU A 291 -3.01 -5.77 -5.18
C LEU A 291 -2.61 -5.02 -3.90
N LEU A 292 -2.89 -3.71 -3.84
CA LEU A 292 -2.59 -2.86 -2.69
C LEU A 292 -3.36 -3.27 -1.44
N ALA A 293 -4.58 -3.78 -1.59
CA ALA A 293 -5.37 -4.33 -0.49
C ALA A 293 -4.88 -5.71 -0.03
N SER A 294 -4.07 -6.40 -0.85
CA SER A 294 -3.60 -7.78 -0.64
C SER A 294 -2.13 -7.87 -0.26
N THR A 295 -1.46 -6.75 0.02
CA THR A 295 -0.05 -6.75 0.44
C THR A 295 0.16 -7.64 1.66
N THR A 296 1.23 -8.45 1.65
CA THR A 296 1.51 -9.42 2.72
C THR A 296 1.95 -8.77 4.02
N GLN A 297 2.50 -7.55 3.97
CA GLN A 297 2.91 -6.78 5.13
C GLN A 297 2.18 -5.43 5.18
N SER A 298 1.61 -5.10 6.34
CA SER A 298 0.99 -3.80 6.59
C SER A 298 0.98 -3.47 8.08
N PHE A 299 1.81 -2.54 8.48
CA PHE A 299 1.79 -2.00 9.85
C PHE A 299 0.55 -1.12 10.08
N ILE A 300 0.02 -0.50 9.01
CA ILE A 300 -1.23 0.27 9.06
C ILE A 300 -2.39 -0.66 9.40
N ARG A 301 -2.56 -1.80 8.71
CA ARG A 301 -3.63 -2.78 9.04
C ARG A 301 -3.48 -3.35 10.44
N ASP A 302 -2.24 -3.60 10.87
CA ASP A 302 -1.97 -4.11 12.21
C ASP A 302 -2.38 -3.10 13.31
N GLY A 303 -2.29 -1.80 13.02
CA GLY A 303 -2.70 -0.72 13.93
C GLY A 303 -4.20 -0.38 13.89
N ILE A 304 -4.85 -0.58 12.74
CA ILE A 304 -6.27 -0.21 12.55
C ILE A 304 -7.16 -1.43 12.76
N ALA A 305 -7.71 -1.57 13.97
CA ALA A 305 -8.65 -2.64 14.30
C ALA A 305 -10.09 -2.24 13.91
N ASP A 306 -10.34 -1.93 12.63
CA ASP A 306 -11.66 -1.53 12.11
C ASP A 306 -12.00 -2.37 10.88
N ASP A 307 -12.89 -3.34 11.04
CA ASP A 307 -13.33 -4.25 9.97
C ASP A 307 -14.05 -3.54 8.81
N GLN A 308 -14.44 -2.28 8.98
CA GLN A 308 -15.07 -1.49 7.94
C GLN A 308 -14.05 -0.67 7.13
N ALA A 309 -12.80 -0.59 7.58
CA ALA A 309 -11.75 0.13 6.87
C ALA A 309 -11.11 -0.75 5.79
N LEU A 310 -11.09 -0.25 4.55
CA LEU A 310 -10.32 -0.85 3.48
C LEU A 310 -8.95 -0.16 3.40
N VAL A 311 -7.90 -0.88 3.77
CA VAL A 311 -6.52 -0.38 3.73
C VAL A 311 -5.83 -0.88 2.47
N ARG A 312 -5.34 0.04 1.65
CA ARG A 312 -4.50 -0.20 0.47
C ARG A 312 -3.15 0.46 0.71
N ASN A 313 -2.13 -0.33 0.96
CA ASN A 313 -0.84 0.18 1.40
C ASN A 313 0.34 -0.50 0.73
N LYS A 314 1.52 0.05 0.97
CA LYS A 314 2.78 -0.64 0.74
C LYS A 314 3.77 -0.33 1.86
N ALA A 315 4.08 -1.34 2.65
CA ALA A 315 5.12 -1.26 3.67
C ALA A 315 6.53 -1.39 3.07
N GLY A 316 7.50 -0.79 3.74
CA GLY A 316 8.92 -0.92 3.48
C GLY A 316 9.69 -1.15 4.78
N TRP A 317 10.56 -2.17 4.81
CA TRP A 317 11.29 -2.53 6.02
C TRP A 317 12.66 -3.12 5.70
N ILE A 318 13.65 -2.74 6.49
CA ILE A 318 15.02 -3.26 6.40
C ILE A 318 15.79 -2.94 7.69
N SER A 319 16.74 -3.80 8.04
CA SER A 319 17.66 -3.59 9.15
C SER A 319 19.09 -3.84 8.67
N GLU A 320 19.65 -2.84 7.99
CA GLU A 320 21.03 -2.85 7.49
C GLU A 320 21.70 -1.51 7.80
N ALA A 321 22.98 -1.55 8.15
CA ALA A 321 23.72 -0.34 8.50
C ALA A 321 23.70 0.70 7.36
N GLY A 322 23.16 1.87 7.62
CA GLY A 322 23.07 2.98 6.68
C GLY A 322 21.80 3.04 5.83
N CYS A 323 20.91 2.02 5.92
CA CYS A 323 19.64 2.01 5.20
C CYS A 323 18.50 1.39 6.02
N ASN A 324 18.46 1.65 7.33
CA ASN A 324 17.35 1.20 8.17
C ASN A 324 16.03 1.84 7.77
N ALA A 325 14.97 1.06 7.82
CA ALA A 325 13.61 1.54 7.58
C ALA A 325 12.57 0.64 8.26
N THR A 326 11.53 1.25 8.80
CA THR A 326 10.25 0.62 9.13
C THR A 326 9.16 1.63 8.75
N CYS A 327 8.66 1.52 7.53
CA CYS A 327 7.77 2.49 6.90
C CYS A 327 6.49 1.83 6.44
N ASP A 328 5.38 2.55 6.47
CA ASP A 328 4.15 2.15 5.78
C ASP A 328 3.38 3.38 5.30
N ALA A 329 2.82 3.29 4.11
CA ALA A 329 1.99 4.34 3.58
C ALA A 329 0.88 3.77 2.70
N GLY A 330 -0.24 4.50 2.63
CA GLY A 330 -1.39 4.02 1.88
C GLY A 330 -2.63 4.88 1.98
N LEU A 331 -3.71 4.32 1.44
CA LEU A 331 -5.07 4.85 1.47
C LEU A 331 -5.92 4.02 2.43
N ILE A 332 -6.78 4.71 3.17
CA ILE A 332 -7.73 4.10 4.10
C ILE A 332 -9.12 4.59 3.74
N ASP A 333 -9.99 3.71 3.24
CA ASP A 333 -11.39 4.04 2.98
C ASP A 333 -12.25 3.55 4.14
N VAL A 334 -13.00 4.45 4.74
CA VAL A 334 -13.93 4.15 5.81
C VAL A 334 -15.06 5.16 5.85
N GLY A 335 -16.29 4.69 6.05
CA GLY A 335 -17.46 5.57 6.19
C GLY A 335 -17.83 6.38 4.95
N GLY A 336 -17.18 6.18 3.82
CA GLY A 336 -17.36 6.95 2.58
C GLY A 336 -16.28 8.01 2.36
N ASP A 337 -15.37 8.18 3.30
CA ASP A 337 -14.21 9.07 3.21
C ASP A 337 -12.94 8.27 2.90
N THR A 338 -11.97 8.92 2.26
CA THR A 338 -10.64 8.36 1.96
C THR A 338 -9.57 9.20 2.64
N TYR A 339 -8.70 8.53 3.37
CA TYR A 339 -7.57 9.14 4.07
C TYR A 339 -6.25 8.65 3.46
N ILE A 340 -5.29 9.55 3.36
CA ILE A 340 -3.89 9.22 3.11
C ILE A 340 -3.19 9.10 4.46
N MET A 341 -2.45 8.00 4.68
CA MET A 341 -1.56 7.83 5.81
C MET A 341 -0.16 7.52 5.28
N SER A 342 0.82 8.29 5.74
CA SER A 342 2.24 8.05 5.46
C SER A 342 3.01 8.11 6.76
N ILE A 343 3.67 7.01 7.13
CA ILE A 343 4.53 6.87 8.29
C ILE A 343 5.89 6.41 7.79
N MET A 344 6.89 7.27 7.94
CA MET A 344 8.24 7.05 7.45
C MET A 344 9.20 7.09 8.63
N THR A 345 9.98 6.02 8.85
CA THR A 345 10.94 5.97 9.94
C THR A 345 12.25 5.32 9.53
N SER A 346 13.38 5.81 10.08
CA SER A 346 14.69 5.16 9.94
C SER A 346 14.97 4.14 11.05
N MET A 347 13.94 3.68 11.76
CA MET A 347 14.06 2.60 12.73
C MET A 347 14.54 1.31 12.05
N PRO A 348 15.55 0.61 12.59
CA PRO A 348 15.88 -0.73 12.15
C PRO A 348 14.66 -1.65 12.28
N TRP A 349 14.32 -2.40 11.25
CA TRP A 349 13.18 -3.31 11.31
C TRP A 349 13.36 -4.40 12.38
N SER A 350 12.33 -4.57 13.19
CA SER A 350 12.19 -5.58 14.24
C SER A 350 10.69 -5.73 14.58
N ASP A 351 10.34 -6.71 15.39
CA ASP A 351 8.97 -6.83 15.92
C ASP A 351 8.58 -5.57 16.69
N HIS A 352 9.49 -5.04 17.50
CA HIS A 352 9.24 -3.82 18.28
C HIS A 352 9.02 -2.58 17.41
N SER A 353 9.85 -2.34 16.38
CA SER A 353 9.63 -1.21 15.47
C SER A 353 8.35 -1.36 14.65
N SER A 354 7.94 -2.58 14.34
CA SER A 354 6.65 -2.88 13.70
C SER A 354 5.47 -2.50 14.62
N GLU A 355 5.56 -2.84 15.91
CA GLU A 355 4.56 -2.45 16.92
C GLU A 355 4.49 -0.93 17.10
N VAL A 356 5.63 -0.23 17.07
CA VAL A 356 5.68 1.24 17.17
C VAL A 356 4.99 1.88 15.96
N VAL A 357 5.27 1.43 14.72
CA VAL A 357 4.60 1.97 13.52
C VAL A 357 3.10 1.67 13.55
N ALA A 358 2.69 0.48 13.99
CA ALA A 358 1.28 0.14 14.17
C ALA A 358 0.60 1.02 15.23
N ALA A 359 1.29 1.36 16.32
CA ALA A 359 0.78 2.28 17.34
C ALA A 359 0.62 3.71 16.79
N ILE A 360 1.57 4.19 15.98
CA ILE A 360 1.44 5.49 15.29
C ILE A 360 0.24 5.45 14.34
N ALA A 361 0.08 4.38 13.54
CA ALA A 361 -1.04 4.23 12.62
C ALA A 361 -2.38 4.27 13.35
N LYS A 362 -2.49 3.57 14.49
CA LYS A 362 -3.68 3.62 15.34
C LYS A 362 -3.96 5.01 15.84
N ALA A 363 -2.96 5.68 16.42
CA ALA A 363 -3.12 7.01 16.98
C ALA A 363 -3.52 8.05 15.93
N LEU A 364 -2.92 8.01 14.72
CA LEU A 364 -3.34 8.83 13.58
C LEU A 364 -4.78 8.53 13.16
N TYR A 365 -5.14 7.26 13.02
CA TYR A 365 -6.49 6.86 12.63
C TYR A 365 -7.56 7.32 13.63
N ASP A 366 -7.26 7.29 14.91
CA ASP A 366 -8.17 7.75 15.97
C ASP A 366 -8.45 9.27 15.89
N THR A 367 -7.57 10.06 15.26
CA THR A 367 -7.79 11.51 15.05
C THR A 367 -8.79 11.83 13.93
N ARG A 368 -9.19 10.86 13.10
CA ARG A 368 -10.00 11.10 11.89
C ARG A 368 -11.30 11.86 12.13
N ALA A 369 -11.95 11.62 13.27
CA ALA A 369 -13.20 12.31 13.60
C ALA A 369 -13.03 13.83 13.78
N ALA A 370 -11.84 14.29 14.15
CA ALA A 370 -11.52 15.71 14.29
C ALA A 370 -11.24 16.39 12.94
N LEU A 371 -10.99 15.60 11.85
CA LEU A 371 -10.67 16.11 10.52
C LEU A 371 -11.93 16.38 9.67
N ALA A 372 -13.07 15.83 10.04
CA ALA A 372 -14.33 15.95 9.31
C ALA A 372 -14.84 17.40 9.14
#